data_c60e3ec55d01abf26bf99841ec610599
#
_entry.id   c60e3ec55d01abf26bf99841ec610599
#
_cell.length_a   1.000
_cell.length_b   1.000
_cell.length_c   1.000
_cell.angle_alpha   90.00
_cell.angle_beta   90.00
_cell.angle_gamma   90.00
#
_symmetry.space_group_name_H-M   'P 1'
#
loop_
_entity.id
_entity.type
_entity.pdbx_description
1 polymer ?
#
loop_
_entity_poly.entity_id
_entity_poly.type
_entity_poly.pdbx_seq_one_letter_code
_entity_poly.pdbx_strand_id
1 'polypeptide(L)'
;MTSAKPARTGHQDIRIGTMVRANGDDPAGYVRQIIAHGFESIEPFFWQTLNGKDIPRLAGQIREAIGDSGVTVGALGMFGNPLEDQAQDRETLAGWEALIDNAHLFGTDIVAGFTGRVRGKPLEESLPRFRQVFGRLAKRAADKGVRLAFENCPMEGSWKSGDWNIAHNPAAWELMFDALPDDNLGLEWEPCHQLYYLIDPVPQIRRWAPKIFHVHGKDATVRWDVVKEHGVHGRVPFAFHRTPGFGDTDWTRVITELRLGGFKGSIDIEGWHDPVYRDDLEMTGQVEGLRYLQRCRGGEFIANPQ
;
A
#
# COMPACT_ATOMS: atom_id res chain seq x y z
N MET A 1 17.18 -30.33 28.38
CA MET A 1 17.97 -29.76 27.26
C MET A 1 17.07 -28.71 26.60
N THR A 2 17.29 -27.46 26.91
CA THR A 2 16.56 -26.32 26.26
C THR A 2 17.19 -26.15 24.88
N SER A 3 16.42 -26.49 23.86
CA SER A 3 16.80 -26.20 22.46
C SER A 3 16.99 -24.69 22.34
N ALA A 4 18.21 -24.22 22.10
CA ALA A 4 18.49 -22.83 21.78
C ALA A 4 17.71 -22.45 20.53
N LYS A 5 16.88 -21.41 20.60
CA LYS A 5 16.23 -20.86 19.41
C LYS A 5 17.33 -20.42 18.44
N PRO A 6 17.20 -20.74 17.14
CA PRO A 6 18.19 -20.29 16.15
C PRO A 6 18.33 -18.76 16.22
N ALA A 7 19.58 -18.29 16.11
CA ALA A 7 19.87 -16.86 16.12
C ALA A 7 19.11 -16.17 14.97
N ARG A 8 18.45 -15.06 15.27
CA ARG A 8 17.76 -14.24 14.25
C ARG A 8 18.81 -13.62 13.32
N THR A 9 18.61 -13.72 12.03
CA THR A 9 19.55 -13.23 11.01
C THR A 9 19.11 -11.92 10.35
N GLY A 10 17.93 -11.38 10.72
CA GLY A 10 17.40 -10.14 10.12
C GLY A 10 16.24 -9.56 10.92
N HIS A 11 15.77 -8.40 10.47
CA HIS A 11 14.55 -7.76 10.98
C HIS A 11 13.34 -8.66 10.71
N GLN A 12 12.47 -8.83 11.71
CA GLN A 12 11.30 -9.70 11.64
C GLN A 12 9.99 -8.92 11.75
N ASP A 13 10.09 -7.61 12.00
CA ASP A 13 8.94 -6.73 12.23
C ASP A 13 8.52 -5.99 10.94
N ILE A 14 9.43 -5.25 10.33
CA ILE A 14 9.16 -4.43 9.16
C ILE A 14 10.12 -4.84 8.04
N ARG A 15 9.57 -5.20 6.89
CA ARG A 15 10.30 -5.48 5.65
C ARG A 15 10.20 -4.28 4.71
N ILE A 16 11.25 -4.04 3.94
CA ILE A 16 11.26 -2.97 2.94
C ILE A 16 11.27 -3.60 1.55
N GLY A 17 10.25 -3.30 0.78
CA GLY A 17 10.04 -3.91 -0.53
C GLY A 17 9.63 -2.91 -1.61
N THR A 18 9.00 -3.42 -2.66
CA THR A 18 8.51 -2.61 -3.77
C THR A 18 7.27 -3.22 -4.41
N MET A 19 6.47 -2.38 -5.04
CA MET A 19 5.32 -2.81 -5.85
C MET A 19 5.77 -3.45 -7.17
N VAL A 20 5.01 -4.44 -7.63
CA VAL A 20 5.25 -5.17 -8.89
C VAL A 20 3.97 -5.20 -9.70
N ARG A 21 3.98 -4.61 -10.90
CA ARG A 21 2.80 -4.63 -11.78
C ARG A 21 2.49 -6.05 -12.25
N ALA A 22 1.49 -6.68 -11.65
CA ALA A 22 1.14 -8.08 -11.86
C ALA A 22 0.38 -8.34 -13.17
N ASN A 23 -0.35 -7.34 -13.70
CA ASN A 23 -1.00 -7.43 -15.01
C ASN A 23 -0.10 -7.05 -16.19
N GLY A 24 1.20 -6.82 -15.95
CA GLY A 24 2.21 -6.65 -16.99
C GLY A 24 2.55 -7.96 -17.74
N ASP A 25 3.44 -7.89 -18.71
CA ASP A 25 3.76 -9.03 -19.57
C ASP A 25 4.51 -10.16 -18.83
N ASP A 26 5.56 -9.83 -18.08
CA ASP A 26 6.37 -10.80 -17.31
C ASP A 26 6.66 -10.32 -15.88
N PRO A 27 5.67 -10.38 -14.97
CA PRO A 27 5.89 -9.98 -13.57
C PRO A 27 6.94 -10.82 -12.86
N ALA A 28 6.99 -12.12 -13.14
CA ALA A 28 7.96 -13.03 -12.54
C ALA A 28 9.39 -12.74 -13.00
N GLY A 29 9.57 -12.38 -14.27
CA GLY A 29 10.86 -11.92 -14.80
C GLY A 29 11.33 -10.62 -14.15
N TYR A 30 10.40 -9.69 -13.92
CA TYR A 30 10.69 -8.47 -13.19
C TYR A 30 11.13 -8.78 -11.73
N VAL A 31 10.41 -9.65 -11.03
CA VAL A 31 10.77 -10.07 -9.68
C VAL A 31 12.18 -10.66 -9.63
N ARG A 32 12.56 -11.54 -10.55
CA ARG A 32 13.93 -12.08 -10.63
C ARG A 32 15.01 -11.01 -10.76
N GLN A 33 14.71 -9.93 -11.50
CA GLN A 33 15.67 -8.83 -11.68
C GLN A 33 15.84 -7.98 -10.42
N ILE A 34 14.75 -7.67 -9.71
CA ILE A 34 14.79 -6.76 -8.56
C ILE A 34 15.31 -7.43 -7.27
N ILE A 35 15.21 -8.74 -7.14
CA ILE A 35 15.71 -9.47 -5.95
C ILE A 35 17.19 -9.16 -5.65
N ALA A 36 18.02 -9.02 -6.69
CA ALA A 36 19.45 -8.72 -6.54
C ALA A 36 19.73 -7.36 -5.90
N HIS A 37 18.75 -6.43 -5.87
CA HIS A 37 18.90 -5.12 -5.25
C HIS A 37 18.67 -5.14 -3.73
N GLY A 38 18.17 -6.24 -3.17
CA GLY A 38 18.00 -6.42 -1.72
C GLY A 38 16.63 -6.01 -1.19
N PHE A 39 15.60 -5.91 -2.05
CA PHE A 39 14.22 -5.81 -1.59
C PHE A 39 13.82 -7.04 -0.77
N GLU A 40 13.12 -6.83 0.33
CA GLU A 40 12.77 -7.88 1.31
C GLU A 40 11.31 -8.34 1.18
N SER A 41 10.50 -7.54 0.47
CA SER A 41 9.11 -7.87 0.13
C SER A 41 8.76 -7.34 -1.26
N ILE A 42 7.64 -7.84 -1.78
CA ILE A 42 6.99 -7.32 -2.97
C ILE A 42 5.48 -7.22 -2.74
N GLU A 43 4.84 -6.27 -3.43
CA GLU A 43 3.40 -6.21 -3.58
C GLU A 43 3.03 -6.37 -5.06
N PRO A 44 2.59 -7.57 -5.49
CA PRO A 44 1.98 -7.75 -6.81
C PRO A 44 0.65 -7.00 -6.89
N PHE A 45 0.54 -6.02 -7.79
CA PHE A 45 -0.68 -5.22 -7.93
C PHE A 45 -1.28 -5.25 -9.34
N PHE A 46 -2.59 -5.03 -9.40
CA PHE A 46 -3.38 -4.98 -10.61
C PHE A 46 -4.07 -3.61 -10.71
N TRP A 47 -3.90 -2.96 -11.86
CA TRP A 47 -4.58 -1.72 -12.16
C TRP A 47 -5.91 -2.01 -12.86
N GLN A 48 -7.01 -1.77 -12.17
CA GLN A 48 -8.41 -1.88 -12.57
C GLN A 48 -8.89 -3.29 -12.94
N THR A 49 -8.07 -4.12 -13.57
CA THR A 49 -8.46 -5.45 -14.02
C THR A 49 -7.32 -6.45 -13.83
N LEU A 50 -7.66 -7.73 -13.73
CA LEU A 50 -6.66 -8.80 -13.73
C LEU A 50 -6.05 -9.02 -15.13
N ASN A 51 -6.58 -8.37 -16.16
CA ASN A 51 -6.13 -8.51 -17.56
C ASN A 51 -6.03 -9.98 -18.03
N GLY A 52 -7.03 -10.81 -17.66
CA GLY A 52 -7.09 -12.22 -18.03
C GLY A 52 -6.02 -13.11 -17.42
N LYS A 53 -5.27 -12.63 -16.41
CA LYS A 53 -4.25 -13.44 -15.71
C LYS A 53 -4.89 -14.59 -14.94
N ASP A 54 -4.32 -15.78 -15.10
CA ASP A 54 -4.58 -16.94 -14.27
C ASP A 54 -3.84 -16.75 -12.93
N ILE A 55 -4.58 -16.42 -11.88
CA ILE A 55 -4.02 -16.04 -10.57
C ILE A 55 -3.25 -17.20 -9.90
N PRO A 56 -3.77 -18.46 -9.86
CA PRO A 56 -2.99 -19.60 -9.39
C PRO A 56 -1.67 -19.82 -10.12
N ARG A 57 -1.70 -19.71 -11.45
CA ARG A 57 -0.48 -19.86 -12.28
C ARG A 57 0.51 -18.73 -11.98
N LEU A 58 0.05 -17.48 -11.91
CA LEU A 58 0.88 -16.33 -11.57
C LEU A 58 1.53 -16.48 -10.18
N ALA A 59 0.78 -16.95 -9.19
CA ALA A 59 1.31 -17.23 -7.85
C ALA A 59 2.45 -18.25 -7.90
N GLY A 60 2.30 -19.31 -8.67
CA GLY A 60 3.35 -20.29 -8.89
C GLY A 60 4.63 -19.69 -9.52
N GLN A 61 4.46 -18.87 -10.55
CA GLN A 61 5.56 -18.17 -11.24
C GLN A 61 6.28 -17.17 -10.33
N ILE A 62 5.55 -16.39 -9.51
CA ILE A 62 6.14 -15.45 -8.56
C ILE A 62 6.88 -16.19 -7.46
N ARG A 63 6.31 -17.27 -6.90
CA ARG A 63 7.02 -18.10 -5.89
C ARG A 63 8.29 -18.71 -6.43
N GLU A 64 8.28 -19.22 -7.67
CA GLU A 64 9.47 -19.73 -8.34
C GLU A 64 10.53 -18.63 -8.53
N ALA A 65 10.10 -17.42 -8.93
CA ALA A 65 10.98 -16.27 -9.08
C ALA A 65 11.63 -15.83 -7.77
N ILE A 66 10.89 -15.87 -6.67
CA ILE A 66 11.37 -15.57 -5.31
C ILE A 66 12.37 -16.67 -4.85
N GLY A 67 12.06 -17.95 -5.09
CA GLY A 67 12.91 -19.08 -4.69
C GLY A 67 13.32 -18.99 -3.22
N ASP A 68 14.60 -19.21 -2.96
CA ASP A 68 15.21 -19.20 -1.61
C ASP A 68 15.75 -17.82 -1.19
N SER A 69 15.37 -16.72 -1.88
CA SER A 69 15.89 -15.36 -1.61
C SER A 69 15.49 -14.81 -0.24
N GLY A 70 14.43 -15.36 0.37
CA GLY A 70 13.83 -14.82 1.60
C GLY A 70 12.88 -13.63 1.40
N VAL A 71 12.66 -13.19 0.16
CA VAL A 71 11.66 -12.19 -0.19
C VAL A 71 10.26 -12.75 0.07
N THR A 72 9.35 -11.90 0.55
CA THR A 72 7.95 -12.28 0.81
C THR A 72 6.99 -11.43 -0.01
N VAL A 73 5.76 -11.92 -0.18
CA VAL A 73 4.66 -11.07 -0.69
C VAL A 73 4.01 -10.39 0.52
N GLY A 74 4.08 -9.05 0.56
CA GLY A 74 3.54 -8.23 1.65
C GLY A 74 2.01 -8.09 1.57
N ALA A 75 1.51 -7.78 0.38
CA ALA A 75 0.10 -7.67 0.05
C ALA A 75 -0.14 -8.01 -1.42
N LEU A 76 -1.41 -8.13 -1.82
CA LEU A 76 -1.84 -8.16 -3.22
C LEU A 76 -2.71 -6.93 -3.50
N GLY A 77 -2.34 -6.10 -4.47
CA GLY A 77 -3.02 -4.85 -4.77
C GLY A 77 -4.10 -4.98 -5.85
N MET A 78 -5.29 -4.38 -5.63
CA MET A 78 -6.37 -4.23 -6.62
C MET A 78 -6.86 -2.79 -6.67
N PHE A 79 -6.35 -1.99 -7.60
CA PHE A 79 -6.60 -0.54 -7.68
C PHE A 79 -7.61 -0.22 -8.77
N GLY A 80 -8.84 0.06 -8.37
CA GLY A 80 -9.96 0.39 -9.25
C GLY A 80 -11.21 0.76 -8.44
N ASN A 81 -12.33 0.99 -9.11
CA ASN A 81 -13.58 1.32 -8.44
C ASN A 81 -14.56 0.12 -8.44
N PRO A 82 -14.69 -0.66 -7.34
CA PRO A 82 -15.62 -1.78 -7.30
C PRO A 82 -17.06 -1.40 -6.90
N LEU A 83 -17.35 -0.11 -6.65
CA LEU A 83 -18.66 0.31 -6.14
C LEU A 83 -19.69 0.58 -7.22
N GLU A 84 -19.30 0.69 -8.49
CA GLU A 84 -20.22 0.98 -9.59
C GLU A 84 -20.34 -0.16 -10.59
N ASP A 85 -21.07 0.05 -11.70
CA ASP A 85 -21.51 -1.04 -12.57
C ASP A 85 -21.00 -0.90 -14.03
N GLN A 86 -19.99 -0.07 -14.29
CA GLN A 86 -19.33 -0.07 -15.60
C GLN A 86 -18.58 -1.41 -15.80
N ALA A 87 -18.28 -1.76 -17.04
CA ALA A 87 -17.61 -3.03 -17.33
C ALA A 87 -16.32 -3.21 -16.50
N GLN A 88 -15.52 -2.14 -16.42
CA GLN A 88 -14.27 -2.13 -15.67
C GLN A 88 -14.47 -2.20 -14.16
N ASP A 89 -15.53 -1.61 -13.63
CA ASP A 89 -15.87 -1.68 -12.20
C ASP A 89 -16.21 -3.12 -11.78
N ARG A 90 -16.96 -3.83 -12.63
CA ARG A 90 -17.26 -5.26 -12.43
C ARG A 90 -16.01 -6.13 -12.47
N GLU A 91 -15.07 -5.82 -13.39
CA GLU A 91 -13.77 -6.51 -13.44
C GLU A 91 -12.93 -6.22 -12.20
N THR A 92 -12.93 -4.98 -11.70
CA THR A 92 -12.28 -4.62 -10.43
C THR A 92 -12.87 -5.43 -9.27
N LEU A 93 -14.20 -5.51 -9.16
CA LEU A 93 -14.86 -6.31 -8.12
C LEU A 93 -14.51 -7.80 -8.23
N ALA A 94 -14.54 -8.36 -9.43
CA ALA A 94 -14.12 -9.74 -9.67
C ALA A 94 -12.64 -9.96 -9.33
N GLY A 95 -11.80 -8.94 -9.57
CA GLY A 95 -10.39 -8.93 -9.16
C GLY A 95 -10.22 -9.03 -7.65
N TRP A 96 -10.93 -8.21 -6.86
CA TRP A 96 -10.96 -8.32 -5.41
C TRP A 96 -11.33 -9.74 -4.95
N GLU A 97 -12.41 -10.31 -5.50
CA GLU A 97 -12.84 -11.66 -5.16
C GLU A 97 -11.78 -12.71 -5.48
N ALA A 98 -11.17 -12.64 -6.66
CA ALA A 98 -10.14 -13.58 -7.09
C ALA A 98 -8.87 -13.48 -6.24
N LEU A 99 -8.42 -12.27 -5.88
CA LEU A 99 -7.24 -12.08 -5.03
C LEU A 99 -7.49 -12.58 -3.61
N ILE A 100 -8.67 -12.32 -3.03
CA ILE A 100 -9.07 -12.86 -1.72
C ILE A 100 -9.03 -14.40 -1.74
N ASP A 101 -9.55 -15.02 -2.79
CA ASP A 101 -9.60 -16.48 -2.91
C ASP A 101 -8.22 -17.13 -3.02
N ASN A 102 -7.26 -16.42 -3.59
CA ASN A 102 -5.95 -16.95 -3.95
C ASN A 102 -4.77 -16.34 -3.14
N ALA A 103 -5.01 -15.45 -2.17
CA ALA A 103 -3.97 -14.80 -1.38
C ALA A 103 -3.00 -15.81 -0.74
N HIS A 104 -3.53 -16.93 -0.23
CA HIS A 104 -2.74 -18.01 0.35
C HIS A 104 -1.71 -18.64 -0.62
N LEU A 105 -1.99 -18.63 -1.93
CA LEU A 105 -1.06 -19.14 -2.95
C LEU A 105 0.18 -18.24 -3.09
N PHE A 106 0.08 -16.97 -2.74
CA PHE A 106 1.20 -16.02 -2.71
C PHE A 106 1.91 -15.99 -1.35
N GLY A 107 1.33 -16.60 -0.32
CA GLY A 107 1.87 -16.60 1.04
C GLY A 107 1.59 -15.31 1.80
N THR A 108 0.59 -14.53 1.42
CA THR A 108 0.10 -13.34 2.13
C THR A 108 -1.32 -13.52 2.64
N ASP A 109 -1.67 -12.76 3.66
CA ASP A 109 -3.02 -12.65 4.21
C ASP A 109 -3.63 -11.25 3.99
N ILE A 110 -3.02 -10.40 3.14
CA ILE A 110 -3.49 -9.04 2.87
C ILE A 110 -3.84 -8.89 1.39
N VAL A 111 -5.05 -8.40 1.14
CA VAL A 111 -5.47 -7.87 -0.17
C VAL A 111 -5.78 -6.40 0.01
N ALA A 112 -5.13 -5.56 -0.78
CA ALA A 112 -5.17 -4.11 -0.65
C ALA A 112 -5.75 -3.42 -1.89
N GLY A 113 -6.04 -2.13 -1.81
CA GLY A 113 -6.46 -1.33 -2.95
C GLY A 113 -7.49 -0.25 -2.63
N PHE A 114 -8.15 0.25 -3.68
CA PHE A 114 -9.14 1.31 -3.51
C PHE A 114 -10.49 0.78 -3.09
N THR A 115 -11.16 1.52 -2.20
CA THR A 115 -12.54 1.24 -1.83
C THR A 115 -13.54 1.46 -2.97
N GLY A 116 -13.19 2.27 -3.95
CA GLY A 116 -14.15 2.81 -4.90
C GLY A 116 -14.92 4.03 -4.37
N ARG A 117 -15.73 4.61 -5.24
CA ARG A 117 -16.61 5.75 -4.95
C ARG A 117 -17.78 5.81 -5.92
N VAL A 118 -18.93 6.27 -5.48
CA VAL A 118 -20.02 6.70 -6.38
C VAL A 118 -19.55 7.98 -7.08
N ARG A 119 -19.34 7.89 -8.39
CA ARG A 119 -18.68 8.93 -9.18
C ARG A 119 -19.38 10.27 -9.12
N GLY A 120 -18.59 11.33 -8.97
CA GLY A 120 -19.06 12.70 -8.96
C GLY A 120 -19.90 13.10 -7.73
N LYS A 121 -20.03 12.22 -6.73
CA LYS A 121 -20.87 12.45 -5.55
C LYS A 121 -20.06 12.79 -4.30
N PRO A 122 -20.69 13.48 -3.31
CA PRO A 122 -20.13 13.58 -1.96
C PRO A 122 -19.78 12.21 -1.39
N LEU A 123 -18.74 12.17 -0.55
CA LEU A 123 -18.19 10.93 0.01
C LEU A 123 -19.26 10.08 0.69
N GLU A 124 -20.12 10.72 1.50
CA GLU A 124 -21.16 10.07 2.31
C GLU A 124 -22.15 9.28 1.45
N GLU A 125 -22.42 9.73 0.22
CA GLU A 125 -23.31 9.02 -0.70
C GLU A 125 -22.74 7.67 -1.16
N SER A 126 -21.45 7.46 -1.00
CA SER A 126 -20.81 6.17 -1.29
C SER A 126 -20.93 5.14 -0.17
N LEU A 127 -21.17 5.55 1.08
CA LEU A 127 -21.17 4.66 2.24
C LEU A 127 -22.20 3.51 2.14
N PRO A 128 -23.43 3.70 1.66
CA PRO A 128 -24.39 2.59 1.50
C PRO A 128 -23.85 1.52 0.53
N ARG A 129 -23.25 1.95 -0.58
CA ARG A 129 -22.70 1.03 -1.57
C ARG A 129 -21.41 0.37 -1.06
N PHE A 130 -20.54 1.11 -0.37
CA PHE A 130 -19.38 0.57 0.32
C PHE A 130 -19.77 -0.56 1.29
N ARG A 131 -20.74 -0.33 2.17
CA ARG A 131 -21.27 -1.37 3.07
C ARG A 131 -21.76 -2.60 2.31
N GLN A 132 -22.49 -2.41 1.22
CA GLN A 132 -23.03 -3.50 0.43
C GLN A 132 -21.94 -4.36 -0.23
N VAL A 133 -20.92 -3.72 -0.83
CA VAL A 133 -19.87 -4.40 -1.57
C VAL A 133 -18.85 -4.99 -0.60
N PHE A 134 -18.23 -4.14 0.24
CA PHE A 134 -17.18 -4.58 1.15
C PHE A 134 -17.68 -5.39 2.33
N GLY A 135 -18.94 -5.30 2.74
CA GLY A 135 -19.51 -6.24 3.71
C GLY A 135 -19.51 -7.69 3.21
N ARG A 136 -19.74 -7.90 1.91
CA ARG A 136 -19.62 -9.24 1.30
C ARG A 136 -18.16 -9.67 1.14
N LEU A 137 -17.29 -8.75 0.70
CA LEU A 137 -15.86 -9.02 0.54
C LEU A 137 -15.18 -9.28 1.89
N ALA A 138 -15.51 -8.52 2.94
CA ALA A 138 -14.99 -8.70 4.30
C ALA A 138 -15.33 -10.09 4.85
N LYS A 139 -16.61 -10.53 4.69
CA LYS A 139 -17.00 -11.87 5.08
C LYS A 139 -16.23 -12.94 4.31
N ARG A 140 -16.15 -12.82 2.96
CA ARG A 140 -15.39 -13.75 2.12
C ARG A 140 -13.93 -13.83 2.54
N ALA A 141 -13.33 -12.68 2.85
CA ALA A 141 -11.95 -12.57 3.31
C ALA A 141 -11.76 -13.21 4.69
N ALA A 142 -12.66 -12.93 5.65
CA ALA A 142 -12.63 -13.53 6.99
C ALA A 142 -12.70 -15.05 6.95
N ASP A 143 -13.58 -15.63 6.09
CA ASP A 143 -13.71 -17.08 5.90
C ASP A 143 -12.40 -17.74 5.42
N LYS A 144 -11.45 -16.95 4.89
CA LYS A 144 -10.14 -17.39 4.38
C LYS A 144 -8.94 -16.89 5.21
N GLY A 145 -9.20 -16.19 6.31
CA GLY A 145 -8.16 -15.57 7.13
C GLY A 145 -7.44 -14.41 6.44
N VAL A 146 -8.11 -13.72 5.50
CA VAL A 146 -7.58 -12.58 4.75
C VAL A 146 -8.07 -11.27 5.35
N ARG A 147 -7.20 -10.28 5.40
CA ARG A 147 -7.47 -8.89 5.77
C ARG A 147 -7.55 -8.02 4.52
N LEU A 148 -8.44 -7.04 4.52
CA LEU A 148 -8.58 -6.08 3.44
C LEU A 148 -8.00 -4.73 3.87
N ALA A 149 -7.11 -4.16 3.08
CA ALA A 149 -6.43 -2.91 3.37
C ALA A 149 -6.76 -1.83 2.33
N PHE A 150 -7.23 -0.67 2.78
CA PHE A 150 -7.64 0.41 1.88
C PHE A 150 -6.54 1.46 1.77
N GLU A 151 -6.08 1.71 0.54
CA GLU A 151 -5.10 2.74 0.27
C GLU A 151 -5.70 4.14 0.45
N ASN A 152 -4.94 5.06 1.02
CA ASN A 152 -5.39 6.42 1.28
C ASN A 152 -5.12 7.42 0.14
N CYS A 153 -5.01 6.94 -1.10
CA CYS A 153 -4.90 7.77 -2.28
C CYS A 153 -6.26 8.42 -2.64
N PRO A 154 -6.33 9.75 -2.75
CA PRO A 154 -7.58 10.45 -3.14
C PRO A 154 -7.91 10.32 -4.62
N MET A 155 -6.95 9.99 -5.48
CA MET A 155 -7.09 10.00 -6.93
C MET A 155 -7.74 11.31 -7.42
N GLU A 156 -7.15 12.45 -7.03
CA GLU A 156 -7.66 13.80 -7.32
C GLU A 156 -9.06 14.11 -6.75
N GLY A 157 -9.64 13.19 -6.00
CA GLY A 157 -10.93 13.36 -5.34
C GLY A 157 -10.87 14.31 -4.15
N SER A 158 -12.01 14.88 -3.81
CA SER A 158 -12.23 15.69 -2.63
C SER A 158 -13.38 15.12 -1.80
N TRP A 159 -13.71 15.75 -0.65
CA TRP A 159 -14.90 15.37 0.12
C TRP A 159 -16.20 15.48 -0.69
N LYS A 160 -16.29 16.49 -1.56
CA LYS A 160 -17.52 16.81 -2.30
C LYS A 160 -17.69 16.05 -3.60
N SER A 161 -16.60 15.58 -4.21
CA SER A 161 -16.62 14.90 -5.50
C SER A 161 -15.36 14.09 -5.71
N GLY A 162 -15.47 13.00 -6.45
CA GLY A 162 -14.37 12.11 -6.85
C GLY A 162 -14.93 10.84 -7.48
N ASP A 163 -14.04 10.04 -8.06
CA ASP A 163 -14.46 8.91 -8.91
C ASP A 163 -13.85 7.56 -8.50
N TRP A 164 -12.89 7.55 -7.57
CA TRP A 164 -12.05 6.38 -7.37
C TRP A 164 -12.06 5.80 -5.95
N ASN A 165 -12.02 6.67 -4.92
CA ASN A 165 -11.71 6.19 -3.59
C ASN A 165 -12.31 7.09 -2.50
N ILE A 166 -12.86 6.50 -1.45
CA ILE A 166 -13.35 7.25 -0.29
C ILE A 166 -12.37 7.24 0.88
N ALA A 167 -11.35 6.36 0.90
CA ALA A 167 -10.45 6.13 2.04
C ALA A 167 -9.34 7.19 2.19
N HIS A 168 -9.54 8.43 1.78
CA HIS A 168 -8.44 9.37 1.52
C HIS A 168 -7.97 10.22 2.71
N ASN A 169 -8.62 10.21 3.86
CA ASN A 169 -8.18 10.94 5.04
C ASN A 169 -8.81 10.37 6.34
N PRO A 170 -8.31 10.77 7.54
CA PRO A 170 -8.79 10.25 8.81
C PRO A 170 -10.30 10.41 9.06
N ALA A 171 -10.91 11.52 8.64
CA ALA A 171 -12.36 11.70 8.80
C ALA A 171 -13.17 10.73 7.94
N ALA A 172 -12.67 10.42 6.74
CA ALA A 172 -13.26 9.39 5.89
C ALA A 172 -13.10 7.98 6.48
N TRP A 173 -11.94 7.68 7.05
CA TRP A 173 -11.70 6.39 7.72
C TRP A 173 -12.66 6.17 8.89
N GLU A 174 -12.94 7.21 9.70
CA GLU A 174 -13.94 7.15 10.77
C GLU A 174 -15.29 6.71 10.21
N LEU A 175 -15.80 7.41 9.19
CA LEU A 175 -17.09 7.09 8.59
C LEU A 175 -17.13 5.68 7.98
N MET A 176 -16.05 5.25 7.35
CA MET A 176 -15.95 3.93 6.73
C MET A 176 -15.97 2.81 7.76
N PHE A 177 -15.15 2.91 8.80
CA PHE A 177 -15.07 1.88 9.84
C PHE A 177 -16.26 1.92 10.80
N ASP A 178 -16.92 3.07 10.97
CA ASP A 178 -18.23 3.13 11.65
C ASP A 178 -19.35 2.48 10.81
N ALA A 179 -19.29 2.67 9.50
CA ALA A 179 -20.27 2.05 8.60
C ALA A 179 -20.09 0.54 8.45
N LEU A 180 -18.86 0.03 8.58
CA LEU A 180 -18.50 -1.39 8.46
C LEU A 180 -17.36 -1.71 9.47
N PRO A 181 -17.72 -2.09 10.72
CA PRO A 181 -16.77 -2.23 11.82
C PRO A 181 -16.09 -3.60 11.89
N ASP A 182 -15.87 -4.26 10.76
CA ASP A 182 -15.22 -5.56 10.71
C ASP A 182 -13.72 -5.44 11.06
N ASP A 183 -13.22 -6.37 11.88
CA ASP A 183 -11.84 -6.34 12.37
C ASP A 183 -10.80 -6.65 11.28
N ASN A 184 -11.20 -7.35 10.22
CA ASN A 184 -10.35 -7.66 9.08
C ASN A 184 -10.33 -6.56 8.00
N LEU A 185 -10.90 -5.38 8.29
CA LEU A 185 -10.77 -4.18 7.47
C LEU A 185 -9.78 -3.20 8.09
N GLY A 186 -8.88 -2.66 7.27
CA GLY A 186 -7.86 -1.71 7.69
C GLY A 186 -7.37 -0.83 6.55
N LEU A 187 -6.17 -0.32 6.72
CA LEU A 187 -5.53 0.64 5.81
C LEU A 187 -4.27 0.03 5.19
N GLU A 188 -4.12 0.28 3.91
CA GLU A 188 -2.84 0.38 3.23
C GLU A 188 -2.44 1.85 3.28
N TRP A 189 -1.65 2.17 4.29
CA TRP A 189 -1.38 3.55 4.65
C TRP A 189 -0.14 4.09 3.96
N GLU A 190 -0.17 5.37 3.57
CA GLU A 190 0.99 6.08 3.06
C GLU A 190 1.01 7.56 3.49
N PRO A 191 2.19 8.16 3.71
CA PRO A 191 2.30 9.56 4.11
C PRO A 191 2.13 10.55 2.94
N CYS A 192 2.42 10.14 1.71
CA CYS A 192 2.45 11.01 0.54
C CYS A 192 1.16 11.81 0.36
N HIS A 193 0.02 11.11 0.30
CA HIS A 193 -1.28 11.77 0.09
C HIS A 193 -1.75 12.57 1.31
N GLN A 194 -1.25 12.28 2.50
CA GLN A 194 -1.51 13.10 3.68
C GLN A 194 -0.77 14.44 3.59
N LEU A 195 0.52 14.41 3.23
CA LEU A 195 1.29 15.64 2.95
C LEU A 195 0.65 16.46 1.83
N TYR A 196 0.13 15.81 0.80
CA TYR A 196 -0.58 16.46 -0.30
C TYR A 196 -1.84 17.19 0.15
N TYR A 197 -2.49 16.73 1.23
CA TYR A 197 -3.60 17.41 1.90
C TYR A 197 -3.15 18.32 3.05
N LEU A 198 -1.85 18.55 3.23
CA LEU A 198 -1.27 19.33 4.33
C LEU A 198 -1.60 18.77 5.70
N ILE A 199 -1.77 17.46 5.81
CA ILE A 199 -2.00 16.73 7.05
C ILE A 199 -0.68 16.15 7.54
N ASP A 200 -0.33 16.35 8.84
CA ASP A 200 0.82 15.68 9.43
C ASP A 200 0.57 14.17 9.52
N PRO A 201 1.36 13.33 8.83
CA PRO A 201 1.12 11.90 8.79
C PRO A 201 1.48 11.18 10.10
N VAL A 202 2.39 11.72 10.90
CA VAL A 202 2.91 11.03 12.09
C VAL A 202 1.87 10.85 13.21
N PRO A 203 1.08 11.85 13.61
CA PRO A 203 0.04 11.67 14.64
C PRO A 203 -1.05 10.66 14.25
N GLN A 204 -1.31 10.48 12.96
CA GLN A 204 -2.30 9.52 12.48
C GLN A 204 -1.93 8.09 12.84
N ILE A 205 -0.65 7.72 12.74
CA ILE A 205 -0.17 6.37 13.02
C ILE A 205 -0.54 5.97 14.45
N ARG A 206 -0.35 6.85 15.43
CA ARG A 206 -0.69 6.56 16.84
C ARG A 206 -2.15 6.17 17.02
N ARG A 207 -3.05 6.86 16.32
CA ARG A 207 -4.49 6.61 16.42
C ARG A 207 -4.91 5.38 15.62
N TRP A 208 -4.33 5.21 14.42
CA TRP A 208 -4.78 4.22 13.45
C TRP A 208 -3.91 2.97 13.37
N ALA A 209 -2.85 2.86 14.20
CA ALA A 209 -1.95 1.70 14.20
C ALA A 209 -2.67 0.34 14.18
N PRO A 210 -3.76 0.10 14.96
CA PRO A 210 -4.46 -1.19 14.91
C PRO A 210 -5.12 -1.49 13.57
N LYS A 211 -5.33 -0.47 12.74
CA LYS A 211 -5.95 -0.59 11.41
C LYS A 211 -4.93 -0.49 10.26
N ILE A 212 -3.66 -0.21 10.51
CA ILE A 212 -2.63 -0.19 9.47
C ILE A 212 -2.13 -1.63 9.26
N PHE A 213 -2.49 -2.23 8.12
CA PHE A 213 -2.13 -3.60 7.77
C PHE A 213 -0.96 -3.66 6.79
N HIS A 214 -0.85 -2.66 5.92
CA HIS A 214 0.20 -2.51 4.93
C HIS A 214 0.61 -1.04 4.79
N VAL A 215 1.79 -0.76 4.24
CA VAL A 215 2.29 0.60 4.06
C VAL A 215 2.93 0.75 2.69
N HIS A 216 2.53 1.78 1.94
CA HIS A 216 3.27 2.19 0.77
C HIS A 216 4.43 3.13 1.12
N GLY A 217 5.61 2.79 0.62
CA GLY A 217 6.79 3.61 0.67
C GLY A 217 6.73 4.70 -0.39
N LYS A 218 5.90 5.72 -0.17
CA LYS A 218 5.71 6.85 -1.05
C LYS A 218 5.80 8.15 -0.28
N ASP A 219 6.50 9.13 -0.80
CA ASP A 219 6.77 10.40 -0.15
C ASP A 219 6.20 11.58 -0.95
N ALA A 220 6.23 12.78 -0.40
CA ALA A 220 5.90 14.01 -1.10
C ALA A 220 6.80 15.16 -0.66
N THR A 221 7.01 16.12 -1.56
CA THR A 221 7.58 17.43 -1.24
C THR A 221 6.49 18.48 -1.31
N VAL A 222 6.32 19.28 -0.25
CA VAL A 222 5.37 20.39 -0.19
C VAL A 222 6.11 21.72 -0.39
N ARG A 223 5.75 22.44 -1.44
CA ARG A 223 6.30 23.76 -1.72
C ARG A 223 5.53 24.84 -0.95
N TRP A 224 5.95 25.09 0.28
CA TRP A 224 5.33 26.05 1.16
C TRP A 224 5.42 27.51 0.64
N ASP A 225 6.40 27.82 -0.19
CA ASP A 225 6.50 29.07 -0.94
C ASP A 225 5.29 29.24 -1.87
N VAL A 226 4.96 28.21 -2.65
CA VAL A 226 3.80 28.20 -3.55
C VAL A 226 2.49 28.26 -2.76
N VAL A 227 2.38 27.49 -1.66
CA VAL A 227 1.18 27.53 -0.81
C VAL A 227 0.90 28.94 -0.29
N LYS A 228 1.95 29.66 0.17
CA LYS A 228 1.81 31.02 0.72
C LYS A 228 1.52 32.07 -0.35
N GLU A 229 1.99 31.90 -1.57
CA GLU A 229 1.82 32.89 -2.65
C GLU A 229 0.55 32.62 -3.49
N HIS A 230 0.24 31.35 -3.78
CA HIS A 230 -0.79 30.96 -4.75
C HIS A 230 -1.90 30.10 -4.14
N GLY A 231 -1.76 29.64 -2.89
CA GLY A 231 -2.69 28.71 -2.26
C GLY A 231 -2.59 27.30 -2.82
N VAL A 232 -3.53 26.44 -2.43
CA VAL A 232 -3.53 25.01 -2.78
C VAL A 232 -4.35 24.67 -4.05
N HIS A 233 -5.15 25.62 -4.54
CA HIS A 233 -6.00 25.46 -5.73
C HIS A 233 -5.53 26.33 -6.90
N GLY A 234 -4.27 26.79 -6.87
CA GLY A 234 -3.68 27.62 -7.91
C GLY A 234 -3.23 26.79 -9.12
N ARG A 235 -2.80 27.52 -10.18
CA ARG A 235 -2.26 26.88 -11.39
C ARG A 235 -0.88 26.23 -11.16
N VAL A 236 -0.13 26.70 -10.17
CA VAL A 236 1.22 26.20 -9.86
C VAL A 236 1.09 25.02 -8.90
N PRO A 237 1.61 23.83 -9.22
CA PRO A 237 1.59 22.69 -8.30
C PRO A 237 2.35 23.02 -7.02
N PHE A 238 1.71 22.80 -5.88
CA PHE A 238 2.30 23.06 -4.56
C PHE A 238 2.92 21.79 -3.92
N ALA A 239 2.62 20.61 -4.44
CA ALA A 239 3.18 19.37 -3.95
C ALA A 239 3.56 18.43 -5.11
N PHE A 240 4.53 17.56 -4.85
CA PHE A 240 5.02 16.56 -5.80
C PHE A 240 5.15 15.24 -5.08
N HIS A 241 4.75 14.14 -5.73
CA HIS A 241 5.05 12.80 -5.26
C HIS A 241 6.55 12.54 -5.34
N ARG A 242 7.10 11.87 -4.35
CA ARG A 242 8.52 11.56 -4.28
C ARG A 242 8.75 10.12 -3.85
N THR A 243 9.88 9.59 -4.27
CA THR A 243 10.42 8.36 -3.68
C THR A 243 10.90 8.63 -2.25
N PRO A 244 10.77 7.67 -1.31
CA PRO A 244 11.23 7.84 0.07
C PRO A 244 12.68 8.32 0.17
N GLY A 245 12.91 9.36 0.98
CA GLY A 245 14.21 9.98 1.15
C GLY A 245 14.47 11.20 0.27
N PHE A 246 13.58 11.46 -0.69
CA PHE A 246 13.64 12.67 -1.54
C PHE A 246 12.48 13.63 -1.27
N GLY A 247 11.56 13.28 -0.35
CA GLY A 247 10.44 14.09 0.11
C GLY A 247 10.60 14.60 1.53
N ASP A 248 9.50 15.08 2.10
CA ASP A 248 9.46 15.76 3.39
C ASP A 248 9.05 14.83 4.56
N THR A 249 8.79 13.54 4.30
CA THR A 249 8.40 12.57 5.34
C THR A 249 9.58 12.23 6.24
N ASP A 250 9.42 12.40 7.55
CA ASP A 250 10.35 11.84 8.54
C ASP A 250 10.08 10.33 8.73
N TRP A 251 10.65 9.52 7.85
CA TRP A 251 10.48 8.07 7.88
C TRP A 251 11.05 7.41 9.14
N THR A 252 12.00 8.03 9.81
CA THR A 252 12.50 7.52 11.09
C THR A 252 11.41 7.61 12.15
N ARG A 253 10.67 8.73 12.19
CA ARG A 253 9.52 8.88 13.10
C ARG A 253 8.35 7.97 12.68
N VAL A 254 8.04 7.90 11.38
CA VAL A 254 7.00 7.00 10.86
C VAL A 254 7.25 5.56 11.31
N ILE A 255 8.45 5.03 11.07
CA ILE A 255 8.80 3.65 11.45
C ILE A 255 8.79 3.48 12.98
N THR A 256 9.22 4.48 13.73
CA THR A 256 9.16 4.46 15.20
C THR A 256 7.72 4.32 15.69
N GLU A 257 6.79 5.14 15.16
CA GLU A 257 5.38 5.09 15.56
C GLU A 257 4.70 3.80 15.11
N LEU A 258 5.02 3.28 13.93
CA LEU A 258 4.54 1.98 13.47
C LEU A 258 4.97 0.86 14.44
N ARG A 259 6.23 0.85 14.88
CA ARG A 259 6.75 -0.11 15.87
C ARG A 259 6.09 0.02 17.23
N LEU A 260 5.93 1.26 17.73
CA LEU A 260 5.22 1.53 18.98
C LEU A 260 3.76 1.08 18.92
N GLY A 261 3.12 1.19 17.76
CA GLY A 261 1.78 0.70 17.49
C GLY A 261 1.70 -0.82 17.25
N GLY A 262 2.83 -1.54 17.27
CA GLY A 262 2.87 -3.00 17.10
C GLY A 262 2.80 -3.48 15.65
N PHE A 263 2.97 -2.59 14.67
CA PHE A 263 2.95 -2.95 13.24
C PHE A 263 4.03 -4.00 12.92
N LYS A 264 3.61 -5.02 12.18
CA LYS A 264 4.47 -6.06 11.62
C LYS A 264 3.99 -6.34 10.20
N GLY A 265 4.80 -5.94 9.21
CA GLY A 265 4.41 -6.05 7.81
C GLY A 265 5.49 -5.54 6.90
N SER A 266 5.10 -5.05 5.75
CA SER A 266 6.02 -4.44 4.77
C SER A 266 5.72 -2.97 4.54
N ILE A 267 6.77 -2.26 4.13
CA ILE A 267 6.71 -0.95 3.50
C ILE A 267 7.19 -1.17 2.06
N ASP A 268 6.25 -1.23 1.13
CA ASP A 268 6.57 -1.50 -0.27
C ASP A 268 6.60 -0.20 -1.08
N ILE A 269 7.75 0.08 -1.71
CA ILE A 269 8.02 1.35 -2.39
C ILE A 269 7.16 1.45 -3.65
N GLU A 270 6.45 2.57 -3.77
CA GLU A 270 5.74 2.99 -4.97
C GLU A 270 6.53 4.11 -5.67
N GLY A 271 7.26 3.78 -6.75
CA GLY A 271 8.31 4.63 -7.28
C GLY A 271 7.91 5.57 -8.43
N TRP A 272 7.15 5.10 -9.40
CA TRP A 272 6.96 5.72 -10.73
C TRP A 272 6.28 7.10 -10.78
N HIS A 273 5.85 7.64 -9.68
CA HIS A 273 5.22 8.98 -9.60
C HIS A 273 6.21 10.11 -9.28
N ASP A 274 7.48 9.80 -9.02
CA ASP A 274 8.49 10.83 -8.75
C ASP A 274 8.81 11.60 -10.03
N PRO A 275 8.76 12.96 -10.02
CA PRO A 275 9.04 13.74 -11.22
C PRO A 275 10.51 13.72 -11.66
N VAL A 276 11.42 13.25 -10.81
CA VAL A 276 12.86 13.15 -11.07
C VAL A 276 13.28 11.69 -11.28
N TYR A 277 12.88 10.81 -10.36
CA TYR A 277 13.24 9.38 -10.37
C TYR A 277 12.15 8.56 -11.05
N ARG A 278 12.01 8.75 -12.35
CA ARG A 278 11.08 8.05 -13.24
C ARG A 278 11.80 7.61 -14.51
N ASP A 279 11.12 6.88 -15.37
CA ASP A 279 11.63 6.38 -16.63
C ASP A 279 12.98 5.64 -16.40
N ASP A 280 14.06 6.04 -17.03
CA ASP A 280 15.41 5.43 -16.88
C ASP A 280 15.98 5.53 -15.45
N LEU A 281 15.50 6.44 -14.62
CA LEU A 281 15.95 6.64 -13.24
C LEU A 281 15.04 5.99 -12.19
N GLU A 282 13.93 5.35 -12.60
CA GLU A 282 12.95 4.81 -11.65
C GLU A 282 13.58 3.78 -10.72
N MET A 283 14.25 2.76 -11.25
CA MET A 283 14.90 1.74 -10.40
C MET A 283 16.03 2.33 -9.55
N THR A 284 16.77 3.33 -10.07
CA THR A 284 17.75 4.06 -9.28
C THR A 284 17.10 4.70 -8.05
N GLY A 285 15.98 5.39 -8.24
CA GLY A 285 15.22 5.99 -7.15
C GLY A 285 14.69 4.95 -6.16
N GLN A 286 14.11 3.86 -6.64
CA GLN A 286 13.59 2.80 -5.79
C GLN A 286 14.69 2.15 -4.93
N VAL A 287 15.87 1.89 -5.48
CA VAL A 287 17.00 1.32 -4.75
C VAL A 287 17.55 2.31 -3.71
N GLU A 288 17.63 3.60 -4.02
CA GLU A 288 18.00 4.61 -3.03
C GLU A 288 16.94 4.75 -1.94
N GLY A 289 15.65 4.70 -2.29
CA GLY A 289 14.54 4.65 -1.32
C GLY A 289 14.62 3.43 -0.41
N LEU A 290 14.93 2.25 -0.96
CA LEU A 290 15.17 1.02 -0.18
C LEU A 290 16.30 1.24 0.86
N ARG A 291 17.45 1.73 0.43
CA ARG A 291 18.60 2.00 1.32
C ARG A 291 18.27 3.03 2.38
N TYR A 292 17.54 4.07 2.01
CA TYR A 292 17.09 5.11 2.94
C TYR A 292 16.14 4.53 4.00
N LEU A 293 15.09 3.80 3.60
CA LEU A 293 14.14 3.19 4.53
C LEU A 293 14.80 2.14 5.43
N GLN A 294 15.75 1.35 4.91
CA GLN A 294 16.54 0.42 5.72
C GLN A 294 17.35 1.17 6.80
N ARG A 295 17.94 2.33 6.48
CA ARG A 295 18.60 3.18 7.51
C ARG A 295 17.60 3.73 8.52
N CYS A 296 16.46 4.24 8.08
CA CYS A 296 15.39 4.73 8.97
C CYS A 296 14.85 3.65 9.90
N ARG A 297 14.82 2.39 9.44
CA ARG A 297 14.46 1.21 10.25
C ARG A 297 15.50 0.85 11.31
N GLY A 298 16.72 1.34 11.21
CA GLY A 298 17.83 1.09 12.15
C GLY A 298 19.02 0.34 11.52
N GLY A 299 19.11 0.30 10.18
CA GLY A 299 20.21 -0.33 9.47
C GLY A 299 20.15 -1.87 9.52
N GLU A 300 21.30 -2.52 9.58
CA GLU A 300 21.42 -3.98 9.69
C GLU A 300 20.94 -4.48 11.05
N PHE A 301 20.37 -5.67 11.06
CA PHE A 301 19.95 -6.31 12.31
C PHE A 301 21.20 -6.78 13.08
N ILE A 302 21.36 -6.31 14.32
CA ILE A 302 22.40 -6.77 15.23
C ILE A 302 21.73 -7.54 16.38
N ALA A 303 22.08 -8.83 16.50
CA ALA A 303 21.53 -9.65 17.57
C ALA A 303 22.08 -9.20 18.94
N ASN A 304 21.20 -9.20 19.96
CA ASN A 304 21.65 -8.96 21.32
C ASN A 304 22.57 -10.10 21.80
N PRO A 305 23.57 -9.82 22.66
CA PRO A 305 24.30 -10.83 23.38
C PRO A 305 23.35 -11.76 24.14
N GLN A 306 23.70 -13.05 24.23
CA GLN A 306 22.95 -14.07 25.00
C GLN A 306 23.39 -14.08 26.45
#